data_4e7184687cb711edea927a2565e83a27
#
_entry.id   4e7184687cb711edea927a2565e83a27
#
_cell.length_a   1.000
_cell.length_b   1.000
_cell.length_c   1.000
_cell.angle_alpha   90.00
_cell.angle_beta   90.00
_cell.angle_gamma   90.00
#
_symmetry.space_group_name_H-M   'P 1'
#
loop_
_entity.id
_entity.type
_entity.pdbx_description
1 polymer ?
#
loop_
_entity_poly.entity_id
_entity_poly.type
_entity_poly.pdbx_seq_one_letter_code
_entity_poly.pdbx_strand_id
1 'polypeptide(L)'
;MKSAVGLVAFATVFALPALADEVAPSDVMFNDGVVEASLTGKAGDATAGRDVFANRKLGNCLACHANSEMPEQSFHGEVAPLLDGVADRWEEAQLRGIVANAKMTFEDTMMPAFYIDSGYVRPLDGFESKSILTAQQVEDVVAYLMTLKEE
;
A
#
# COMPACT_ATOMS: atom_id res chain seq x y z
N MET A 1 53.90 -21.71 41.00
CA MET A 1 52.59 -21.08 40.82
C MET A 1 52.37 -20.91 39.32
N LYS A 2 51.46 -21.68 38.70
CA LYS A 2 51.15 -21.63 37.24
C LYS A 2 49.77 -20.99 37.08
N SER A 3 49.71 -19.76 36.58
CA SER A 3 48.48 -19.05 36.30
C SER A 3 47.94 -19.51 34.92
N ALA A 4 46.75 -20.10 34.93
CA ALA A 4 46.04 -20.44 33.69
C ALA A 4 45.20 -19.22 33.29
N VAL A 5 45.45 -18.62 32.11
CA VAL A 5 44.65 -17.59 31.48
C VAL A 5 43.58 -18.28 30.67
N GLY A 6 42.33 -18.18 31.13
CA GLY A 6 41.17 -18.71 30.40
C GLY A 6 40.80 -17.75 29.26
N LEU A 7 40.79 -18.26 28.03
CA LEU A 7 40.35 -17.56 26.84
C LEU A 7 38.79 -17.64 26.77
N VAL A 8 38.10 -16.52 26.96
CA VAL A 8 36.66 -16.42 26.78
C VAL A 8 36.40 -16.10 25.30
N ALA A 9 35.88 -17.06 24.55
CA ALA A 9 35.46 -16.85 23.18
C ALA A 9 34.07 -16.20 23.15
N PHE A 10 33.98 -14.96 22.70
CA PHE A 10 32.70 -14.29 22.40
C PHE A 10 32.18 -14.80 21.06
N ALA A 11 31.10 -15.57 21.07
CA ALA A 11 30.37 -15.94 19.86
C ALA A 11 29.45 -14.77 19.46
N THR A 12 29.78 -14.08 18.37
CA THR A 12 28.91 -13.07 17.75
C THR A 12 27.82 -13.79 16.96
N VAL A 13 26.59 -13.74 17.46
CA VAL A 13 25.41 -14.21 16.73
C VAL A 13 25.04 -13.14 15.69
N PHE A 14 25.27 -13.42 14.43
CA PHE A 14 24.74 -12.63 13.31
C PHE A 14 23.26 -12.96 13.16
N ALA A 15 22.36 -12.04 13.55
CA ALA A 15 20.95 -12.10 13.19
C ALA A 15 20.84 -11.80 11.69
N LEU A 16 20.44 -12.79 10.89
CA LEU A 16 20.05 -12.59 9.51
C LEU A 16 18.73 -11.79 9.50
N PRO A 17 18.59 -10.75 8.66
CA PRO A 17 17.32 -10.07 8.49
C PRO A 17 16.31 -11.11 7.99
N ALA A 18 15.22 -11.32 8.71
CA ALA A 18 14.06 -12.05 8.24
C ALA A 18 13.48 -11.25 7.07
N LEU A 19 13.53 -11.79 5.86
CA LEU A 19 12.73 -11.28 4.76
C LEU A 19 11.27 -11.59 5.14
N ALA A 20 10.48 -10.57 5.42
CA ALA A 20 9.05 -10.75 5.56
C ALA A 20 8.51 -11.15 4.18
N ASP A 21 7.81 -12.29 4.12
CA ASP A 21 7.12 -12.70 2.91
C ASP A 21 6.00 -11.71 2.60
N GLU A 22 5.77 -11.46 1.30
CA GLU A 22 4.68 -10.63 0.83
C GLU A 22 3.34 -11.27 1.22
N VAL A 23 2.44 -10.50 1.83
CA VAL A 23 1.10 -10.97 2.21
C VAL A 23 0.27 -11.14 0.94
N ALA A 24 -0.18 -12.36 0.64
CA ALA A 24 -1.03 -12.62 -0.53
C ALA A 24 -2.39 -11.88 -0.41
N PRO A 25 -3.04 -11.50 -1.53
CA PRO A 25 -4.32 -10.80 -1.49
C PRO A 25 -5.39 -11.51 -0.65
N SER A 26 -5.44 -12.86 -0.71
CA SER A 26 -6.36 -13.70 0.09
C SER A 26 -6.06 -13.70 1.59
N ASP A 27 -4.85 -13.34 1.99
CA ASP A 27 -4.36 -13.40 3.36
C ASP A 27 -4.37 -12.01 4.06
N VAL A 28 -4.83 -10.97 3.34
CA VAL A 28 -4.95 -9.63 3.92
C VAL A 28 -6.00 -9.62 5.02
N MET A 29 -5.57 -9.26 6.22
CA MET A 29 -6.45 -9.17 7.40
C MET A 29 -7.03 -7.77 7.53
N PHE A 30 -8.34 -7.66 7.31
CA PHE A 30 -9.11 -6.43 7.54
C PHE A 30 -9.76 -6.45 8.92
N ASN A 31 -9.61 -5.36 9.67
CA ASN A 31 -10.33 -5.11 10.91
C ASN A 31 -11.12 -3.81 10.75
N ASP A 32 -12.44 -3.89 10.57
CA ASP A 32 -13.30 -2.74 10.24
C ASP A 32 -12.74 -1.89 9.08
N GLY A 33 -12.26 -2.54 8.03
CA GLY A 33 -11.67 -1.90 6.87
C GLY A 33 -10.20 -1.48 7.03
N VAL A 34 -9.62 -1.60 8.21
CA VAL A 34 -8.22 -1.24 8.51
C VAL A 34 -7.29 -2.42 8.27
N VAL A 35 -6.13 -2.17 7.68
CA VAL A 35 -5.04 -3.15 7.50
C VAL A 35 -3.80 -2.66 8.24
N GLU A 36 -3.60 -3.16 9.46
CA GLU A 36 -2.52 -2.72 10.37
C GLU A 36 -1.13 -3.13 9.89
N ALA A 37 -1.01 -4.37 9.43
CA ALA A 37 0.27 -4.89 8.99
C ALA A 37 0.64 -4.42 7.58
N SER A 38 1.91 -4.07 7.38
CA SER A 38 2.43 -3.86 6.02
C SER A 38 2.30 -5.13 5.19
N LEU A 39 1.90 -4.98 3.93
CA LEU A 39 1.75 -6.10 2.98
C LEU A 39 3.08 -6.70 2.53
N THR A 40 4.18 -5.99 2.74
CA THR A 40 5.52 -6.43 2.29
C THR A 40 6.55 -6.46 3.41
N GLY A 41 6.23 -5.91 4.58
CA GLY A 41 7.22 -5.65 5.63
C GLY A 41 8.31 -4.64 5.24
N LYS A 42 8.14 -3.95 4.11
CA LYS A 42 9.04 -2.91 3.60
C LYS A 42 8.29 -1.58 3.57
N ALA A 43 9.01 -0.49 3.80
CA ALA A 43 8.45 0.84 3.64
C ALA A 43 8.06 1.09 2.17
N GLY A 44 6.95 1.80 1.95
CA GLY A 44 6.57 2.30 0.65
C GLY A 44 7.47 3.46 0.20
N ASP A 45 7.62 3.61 -1.11
CA ASP A 45 8.30 4.74 -1.75
C ASP A 45 7.25 5.72 -2.30
N ALA A 46 7.17 6.91 -1.71
CA ALA A 46 6.21 7.92 -2.11
C ALA A 46 6.38 8.39 -3.56
N THR A 47 7.61 8.39 -4.10
CA THR A 47 7.86 8.76 -5.50
C THR A 47 7.32 7.69 -6.44
N ALA A 48 7.61 6.41 -6.17
CA ALA A 48 7.03 5.29 -6.92
C ALA A 48 5.50 5.27 -6.79
N GLY A 49 4.97 5.56 -5.60
CA GLY A 49 3.54 5.65 -5.33
C GLY A 49 2.85 6.73 -6.16
N ARG A 50 3.47 7.90 -6.29
CA ARG A 50 2.99 8.98 -7.16
C ARG A 50 2.89 8.55 -8.62
N ASP A 51 3.87 7.79 -9.10
CA ASP A 51 3.86 7.26 -10.47
C ASP A 51 2.74 6.22 -10.67
N VAL A 52 2.57 5.29 -9.71
CA VAL A 52 1.47 4.30 -9.73
C VAL A 52 0.11 5.01 -9.70
N PHE A 53 -0.03 6.05 -8.87
CA PHE A 53 -1.26 6.82 -8.70
C PHE A 53 -1.72 7.47 -10.02
N ALA A 54 -0.80 8.05 -10.79
CA ALA A 54 -1.10 8.71 -12.07
C ALA A 54 -1.19 7.72 -13.25
N ASN A 55 -0.63 6.53 -13.13
CA ASN A 55 -0.50 5.57 -14.22
C ASN A 55 -1.85 4.95 -14.60
N ARG A 56 -2.32 5.23 -15.82
CA ARG A 56 -3.61 4.75 -16.36
C ARG A 56 -3.72 3.23 -16.50
N LYS A 57 -2.60 2.50 -16.46
CA LYS A 57 -2.55 1.03 -16.54
C LYS A 57 -2.44 0.36 -15.17
N LEU A 58 -2.30 1.14 -14.11
CA LEU A 58 -2.13 0.70 -12.72
C LEU A 58 -3.23 1.28 -11.84
N GLY A 59 -2.87 2.18 -10.91
CA GLY A 59 -3.83 2.80 -9.98
C GLY A 59 -4.87 3.65 -10.68
N ASN A 60 -4.45 4.49 -11.63
CA ASN A 60 -5.32 5.41 -12.38
C ASN A 60 -6.24 6.24 -11.46
N CYS A 61 -5.74 6.63 -10.30
CA CYS A 61 -6.54 7.27 -9.24
C CYS A 61 -7.08 8.64 -9.70
N LEU A 62 -6.30 9.36 -10.53
CA LEU A 62 -6.72 10.62 -11.14
C LEU A 62 -7.95 10.50 -12.06
N ALA A 63 -8.34 9.29 -12.48
CA ALA A 63 -9.58 9.12 -13.23
C ALA A 63 -10.84 9.49 -12.43
N CYS A 64 -10.76 9.39 -11.10
CA CYS A 64 -11.87 9.66 -10.20
C CYS A 64 -11.59 10.77 -9.20
N HIS A 65 -10.35 10.91 -8.72
CA HIS A 65 -9.95 11.86 -7.70
C HIS A 65 -9.21 13.06 -8.27
N ALA A 66 -9.49 14.24 -7.75
CA ALA A 66 -8.61 15.40 -7.92
C ALA A 66 -7.49 15.38 -6.88
N ASN A 67 -6.33 15.93 -7.28
CA ASN A 67 -5.15 16.07 -6.43
C ASN A 67 -4.32 17.28 -6.93
N SER A 68 -4.28 18.36 -6.17
CA SER A 68 -3.62 19.62 -6.59
C SER A 68 -2.10 19.53 -6.61
N GLU A 69 -1.50 18.49 -5.97
CA GLU A 69 -0.07 18.19 -6.02
C GLU A 69 0.42 17.65 -7.38
N MET A 70 -0.53 17.44 -8.31
CA MET A 70 -0.24 16.94 -9.66
C MET A 70 -0.70 17.91 -10.76
N PRO A 71 -0.32 19.20 -10.74
CA PRO A 71 -0.79 20.20 -11.70
C PRO A 71 -0.34 19.93 -13.14
N GLU A 72 0.70 19.10 -13.32
CA GLU A 72 1.19 18.67 -14.63
C GLU A 72 0.28 17.65 -15.31
N GLN A 73 -0.62 16.99 -14.56
CA GLN A 73 -1.60 16.07 -15.11
C GLN A 73 -2.79 16.86 -15.66
N SER A 74 -3.09 16.70 -16.94
CA SER A 74 -4.10 17.48 -17.64
C SER A 74 -5.56 17.12 -17.29
N PHE A 75 -5.79 16.02 -16.58
CA PHE A 75 -7.12 15.52 -16.22
C PHE A 75 -7.13 15.03 -14.78
N HIS A 76 -8.07 15.57 -14.02
CA HIS A 76 -8.42 15.13 -12.67
C HIS A 76 -9.92 14.87 -12.63
N GLY A 77 -10.32 13.67 -12.17
CA GLY A 77 -11.73 13.31 -11.99
C GLY A 77 -12.34 14.03 -10.80
N GLU A 78 -13.66 14.22 -10.87
CA GLU A 78 -14.45 14.87 -9.82
C GLU A 78 -15.52 13.92 -9.25
N VAL A 79 -15.37 12.61 -9.51
CA VAL A 79 -16.37 11.59 -9.12
C VAL A 79 -16.16 11.16 -7.67
N ALA A 80 -14.93 11.25 -7.18
CA ALA A 80 -14.51 10.83 -5.85
C ALA A 80 -13.98 12.03 -5.04
N PRO A 81 -13.83 11.88 -3.71
CA PRO A 81 -13.32 12.97 -2.88
C PRO A 81 -11.95 13.49 -3.32
N LEU A 82 -11.74 14.81 -3.16
CA LEU A 82 -10.43 15.44 -3.29
C LEU A 82 -9.44 14.78 -2.32
N LEU A 83 -8.21 14.54 -2.78
CA LEU A 83 -7.18 13.87 -1.97
C LEU A 83 -6.22 14.84 -1.27
N ASP A 84 -6.29 16.13 -1.55
CA ASP A 84 -5.54 17.13 -0.79
C ASP A 84 -5.89 16.99 0.70
N GLY A 85 -4.89 16.98 1.57
CA GLY A 85 -5.05 16.78 3.00
C GLY A 85 -5.56 15.38 3.41
N VAL A 86 -5.47 14.36 2.54
CA VAL A 86 -5.95 13.02 2.87
C VAL A 86 -5.24 12.40 4.07
N ALA A 87 -3.94 12.72 4.26
CA ALA A 87 -3.14 12.25 5.38
C ALA A 87 -3.52 12.89 6.74
N ASP A 88 -4.33 13.96 6.73
CA ASP A 88 -4.85 14.57 7.95
C ASP A 88 -6.22 13.99 8.33
N ARG A 89 -6.86 13.26 7.40
CA ARG A 89 -8.17 12.63 7.59
C ARG A 89 -8.10 11.15 7.89
N TRP A 90 -7.04 10.47 7.45
CA TRP A 90 -6.90 9.02 7.55
C TRP A 90 -5.51 8.63 8.00
N GLU A 91 -5.43 7.63 8.88
CA GLU A 91 -4.18 7.00 9.27
C GLU A 91 -3.66 6.05 8.17
N GLU A 92 -2.35 5.79 8.18
CA GLU A 92 -1.68 4.92 7.20
C GLU A 92 -2.35 3.54 7.05
N ALA A 93 -2.70 2.88 8.17
CA ALA A 93 -3.35 1.58 8.18
C ALA A 93 -4.76 1.61 7.57
N GLN A 94 -5.49 2.72 7.75
CA GLN A 94 -6.78 2.95 7.12
C GLN A 94 -6.63 3.15 5.62
N LEU A 95 -5.68 3.97 5.19
CA LEU A 95 -5.40 4.18 3.76
C LEU A 95 -4.95 2.88 3.08
N ARG A 96 -4.14 2.06 3.76
CA ARG A 96 -3.75 0.73 3.27
C ARG A 96 -4.97 -0.14 3.01
N GLY A 97 -5.90 -0.20 3.94
CA GLY A 97 -7.16 -0.93 3.79
C GLY A 97 -8.01 -0.40 2.65
N ILE A 98 -8.18 0.92 2.56
CA ILE A 98 -8.96 1.58 1.50
C ILE A 98 -8.34 1.31 0.12
N VAL A 99 -7.01 1.42 -0.04
CA VAL A 99 -6.35 1.15 -1.32
C VAL A 99 -6.41 -0.35 -1.64
N ALA A 100 -6.17 -1.23 -0.68
CA ALA A 100 -6.23 -2.67 -0.92
C ALA A 100 -7.64 -3.09 -1.35
N ASN A 101 -8.66 -2.73 -0.58
CA ASN A 101 -10.06 -3.02 -0.89
C ASN A 101 -11.01 -2.03 -0.21
N ALA A 102 -11.33 -0.94 -0.90
CA ALA A 102 -12.22 0.10 -0.40
C ALA A 102 -13.60 -0.41 0.03
N LYS A 103 -14.05 -1.56 -0.49
CA LYS A 103 -15.36 -2.15 -0.17
C LYS A 103 -15.44 -2.69 1.26
N MET A 104 -14.29 -2.89 1.90
CA MET A 104 -14.21 -3.27 3.32
C MET A 104 -14.51 -2.10 4.26
N THR A 105 -14.40 -0.86 3.76
CA THR A 105 -14.68 0.38 4.52
C THR A 105 -15.97 1.05 4.06
N PHE A 106 -16.25 1.00 2.75
CA PHE A 106 -17.40 1.68 2.11
C PHE A 106 -18.18 0.66 1.26
N GLU A 107 -19.28 0.12 1.77
CA GLU A 107 -20.02 -1.02 1.19
C GLU A 107 -20.40 -0.81 -0.28
N ASP A 108 -20.93 0.34 -0.64
CA ASP A 108 -21.43 0.63 -2.00
C ASP A 108 -20.46 1.44 -2.87
N THR A 109 -19.17 1.48 -2.50
CA THR A 109 -18.20 2.27 -3.24
C THR A 109 -17.96 1.75 -4.66
N MET A 110 -17.86 2.67 -5.63
CA MET A 110 -17.40 2.38 -6.98
C MET A 110 -15.86 2.25 -7.08
N MET A 111 -15.12 2.67 -6.06
CA MET A 111 -13.66 2.54 -6.05
C MET A 111 -13.27 1.07 -6.22
N PRO A 112 -12.39 0.73 -7.17
CA PRO A 112 -11.91 -0.64 -7.33
C PRO A 112 -11.21 -1.16 -6.07
N ALA A 113 -11.26 -2.49 -5.87
CA ALA A 113 -10.33 -3.16 -4.97
C ALA A 113 -9.02 -3.39 -5.75
N PHE A 114 -7.92 -2.78 -5.32
CA PHE A 114 -6.66 -2.85 -6.07
C PHE A 114 -5.81 -4.05 -5.70
N TYR A 115 -6.05 -4.66 -4.53
CA TYR A 115 -5.27 -5.80 -4.04
C TYR A 115 -6.17 -6.96 -3.60
N ILE A 116 -6.91 -7.52 -4.57
CA ILE A 116 -7.66 -8.77 -4.46
C ILE A 116 -7.35 -9.63 -5.69
N ASP A 117 -7.51 -10.95 -5.59
CA ASP A 117 -7.28 -11.92 -6.68
C ASP A 117 -8.53 -12.74 -7.02
N SER A 118 -9.62 -12.49 -6.33
CA SER A 118 -10.87 -13.25 -6.45
C SER A 118 -12.10 -12.35 -6.23
N GLY A 119 -13.29 -12.87 -6.48
CA GLY A 119 -14.55 -12.13 -6.28
C GLY A 119 -14.89 -11.12 -7.39
N TYR A 120 -14.19 -11.12 -8.49
CA TYR A 120 -14.48 -10.26 -9.64
C TYR A 120 -15.75 -10.69 -10.37
N VAL A 121 -16.50 -9.72 -10.88
CA VAL A 121 -17.65 -9.94 -11.77
C VAL A 121 -17.23 -9.55 -13.18
N ARG A 122 -17.02 -10.52 -14.04
CA ARG A 122 -16.59 -10.34 -15.45
C ARG A 122 -15.31 -9.50 -15.57
N PRO A 123 -14.19 -9.94 -15.01
CA PRO A 123 -12.92 -9.25 -15.19
C PRO A 123 -12.52 -9.25 -16.67
N LEU A 124 -11.68 -8.30 -17.05
CA LEU A 124 -11.05 -8.30 -18.36
C LEU A 124 -10.09 -9.50 -18.47
N ASP A 125 -10.01 -10.11 -19.65
CA ASP A 125 -9.07 -11.20 -19.94
C ASP A 125 -7.64 -10.85 -19.46
N GLY A 126 -7.02 -11.75 -18.70
CA GLY A 126 -5.70 -11.56 -18.12
C GLY A 126 -5.69 -10.93 -16.73
N PHE A 127 -6.85 -10.51 -16.20
CA PHE A 127 -7.02 -10.08 -14.80
C PHE A 127 -7.76 -11.10 -13.94
N GLU A 128 -8.12 -12.25 -14.52
CA GLU A 128 -8.66 -13.36 -13.74
C GLU A 128 -7.61 -13.81 -12.70
N SER A 129 -7.98 -13.82 -11.43
CA SER A 129 -7.11 -14.24 -10.34
C SER A 129 -5.81 -13.42 -10.20
N LYS A 130 -5.85 -12.12 -10.52
CA LYS A 130 -4.74 -11.20 -10.35
C LYS A 130 -5.21 -9.89 -9.73
N SER A 131 -4.44 -9.37 -8.80
CA SER A 131 -4.61 -8.01 -8.29
C SER A 131 -4.24 -6.96 -9.36
N ILE A 132 -4.84 -5.78 -9.27
CA ILE A 132 -4.50 -4.63 -10.13
C ILE A 132 -3.11 -4.10 -9.77
N LEU A 133 -2.82 -4.01 -8.47
CA LEU A 133 -1.54 -3.59 -7.93
C LEU A 133 -0.84 -4.76 -7.25
N THR A 134 0.48 -4.72 -7.18
CA THR A 134 1.27 -5.59 -6.29
C THR A 134 1.18 -5.08 -4.84
N ALA A 135 1.54 -5.90 -3.86
CA ALA A 135 1.62 -5.47 -2.46
C ALA A 135 2.53 -4.25 -2.28
N GLN A 136 3.71 -4.24 -2.93
CA GLN A 136 4.62 -3.09 -2.85
C GLN A 136 4.01 -1.83 -3.49
N GLN A 137 3.29 -1.95 -4.60
CA GLN A 137 2.61 -0.80 -5.21
C GLN A 137 1.49 -0.23 -4.31
N VAL A 138 0.81 -1.08 -3.52
CA VAL A 138 -0.13 -0.59 -2.50
C VAL A 138 0.61 0.22 -1.43
N GLU A 139 1.71 -0.32 -0.89
CA GLU A 139 2.52 0.40 0.11
C GLU A 139 3.09 1.71 -0.45
N ASP A 140 3.55 1.71 -1.70
CA ASP A 140 4.08 2.90 -2.37
C ASP A 140 2.98 3.98 -2.52
N VAL A 141 1.77 3.60 -2.96
CA VAL A 141 0.63 4.53 -3.06
C VAL A 141 0.24 5.06 -1.68
N VAL A 142 0.20 4.21 -0.65
CA VAL A 142 -0.07 4.65 0.72
C VAL A 142 0.98 5.64 1.19
N ALA A 143 2.27 5.36 0.96
CA ALA A 143 3.36 6.28 1.29
C ALA A 143 3.20 7.64 0.57
N TYR A 144 2.78 7.64 -0.69
CA TYR A 144 2.46 8.87 -1.41
C TYR A 144 1.27 9.62 -0.78
N LEU A 145 0.16 8.92 -0.52
CA LEU A 145 -1.02 9.53 0.09
C LEU A 145 -0.70 10.16 1.45
N MET A 146 0.20 9.56 2.24
CA MET A 146 0.66 10.09 3.52
C MET A 146 1.49 11.38 3.40
N THR A 147 1.92 11.76 2.19
CA THR A 147 2.55 13.08 1.93
C THR A 147 1.53 14.20 1.71
N LEU A 148 0.27 13.87 1.39
CA LEU A 148 -0.78 14.83 1.05
C LEU A 148 -1.43 15.39 2.32
N LYS A 149 -0.81 16.40 2.91
CA LYS A 149 -1.28 17.12 4.10
C LYS A 149 -1.84 18.47 3.73
N GLU A 150 -2.76 19.02 4.56
CA GLU A 150 -3.16 20.42 4.44
C GLU A 150 -1.97 21.32 4.83
N GLU A 151 -1.77 22.40 4.08
CA GLU A 151 -0.78 23.45 4.40
C GLU A 151 -1.31 24.42 5.46
#